data_186a8f6f4f61120b36e90cff5dd6e201
#
_entry.id   186a8f6f4f61120b36e90cff5dd6e201
#
_cell.length_a   1.000
_cell.length_b   1.000
_cell.length_c   1.000
_cell.angle_alpha   90.00
_cell.angle_beta   90.00
_cell.angle_gamma   90.00
#
_symmetry.space_group_name_H-M   'P 1'
#
loop_
_entity.id
_entity.type
_entity.pdbx_description
1 polymer ?
#
loop_
_entity_poly.entity_id
_entity_poly.type
_entity_poly.pdbx_seq_one_letter_code
_entity_poly.pdbx_strand_id
1 'polypeptide(L)'
;MKLFEQKIEGVPQFVSYFGPVLDVLRDLGGEAKPKQVFEAIAERHEVPEDFLNQTNKNGQPKFNNRVAWARFYLVKAGLLYSPKRGIWALTEEGKATEMSDDLAVDIFRREHSALKADEDEDQAPEGEIVPDGVNYWFVGAAWDEGDQTPRFLENGIWQNGYDDKFSHLVRQMKQGDRIAIKATYTRKHDVPFDNRERAVSAMRIKAIGTITGNHDDGKTVEVSWEEIDPPREWFFYTYRTTVARARFEDDEMARQLVGFTFEGKDQNIERFLKHPYWAEKYAEDIEPLAAIEEQEEADDEQPIEPYGVDDIIADGGFMTLGTLQGMISRIESKKNIILQGAPGTGKTWLAKKLGKALIGKRNPSPGQLRSVQFHPSLSYEDFVRGYRPSSTGLVITDGIFLQVVEVARAQPDIAHVLIIEEINRGNPAQVFGEMLTLLENTKRSRADAIELAYRKQPGERVHVPDNLYIIGTMNVADRSLALVDLALRRRFAFVSLEPVLNDSWAAWCSDRGIDGETIDFIRTQMTALNNDISSDRSLGPQFRIGHSYVTPNETIEDAKAWFKDVIETEIGPLLEEYWFDAPERATEAMARLRNGL
;
A
#
# COMPACT_ATOMS: atom_id res chain seq x y z
N MET A 1 -51.66 -3.71 -17.06
CA MET A 1 -50.47 -2.84 -17.24
C MET A 1 -49.29 -3.77 -17.42
N LYS A 2 -48.41 -3.52 -18.35
CA LYS A 2 -47.31 -4.46 -18.63
C LYS A 2 -46.28 -4.36 -17.53
N LEU A 3 -45.74 -5.47 -17.03
CA LEU A 3 -44.80 -5.57 -15.89
C LEU A 3 -43.62 -4.59 -16.00
N PHE A 4 -43.04 -4.44 -17.19
CA PHE A 4 -41.88 -3.59 -17.45
C PHE A 4 -42.20 -2.07 -17.42
N GLU A 5 -43.48 -1.69 -17.46
CA GLU A 5 -44.01 -0.32 -17.33
C GLU A 5 -44.57 -0.05 -15.91
N GLN A 6 -44.78 -1.11 -15.13
CA GLN A 6 -45.36 -1.00 -13.80
C GLN A 6 -44.40 -0.31 -12.85
N LYS A 7 -44.85 0.77 -12.21
CA LYS A 7 -44.16 1.45 -11.12
C LYS A 7 -45.10 1.51 -9.93
N ILE A 8 -44.64 1.04 -8.80
CA ILE A 8 -45.28 1.22 -7.52
C ILE A 8 -44.78 2.55 -6.96
N GLU A 9 -45.71 3.44 -6.55
CA GLU A 9 -45.35 4.78 -6.10
C GLU A 9 -44.55 4.74 -4.80
N GLY A 10 -43.46 5.50 -4.74
CA GLY A 10 -42.60 5.62 -3.55
C GLY A 10 -41.56 4.50 -3.34
N VAL A 11 -41.40 3.57 -4.29
CA VAL A 11 -40.41 2.50 -4.22
C VAL A 11 -39.68 2.28 -5.57
N PRO A 12 -38.46 1.69 -5.58
CA PRO A 12 -37.76 1.38 -6.82
C PRO A 12 -38.50 0.37 -7.70
N GLN A 13 -38.36 0.49 -9.02
CA GLN A 13 -39.10 -0.32 -10.00
C GLN A 13 -38.89 -1.84 -9.86
N PHE A 14 -37.77 -2.30 -9.27
CA PHE A 14 -37.55 -3.73 -9.09
C PHE A 14 -38.50 -4.38 -8.07
N VAL A 15 -39.16 -3.59 -7.20
CA VAL A 15 -40.13 -4.10 -6.23
C VAL A 15 -41.34 -4.72 -6.92
N SER A 16 -41.75 -4.22 -8.09
CA SER A 16 -42.80 -4.83 -8.90
C SER A 16 -42.48 -6.24 -9.43
N TYR A 17 -41.23 -6.68 -9.33
CA TYR A 17 -40.83 -8.03 -9.72
C TYR A 17 -40.87 -9.04 -8.57
N PHE A 18 -41.26 -8.66 -7.34
CA PHE A 18 -41.33 -9.60 -6.20
C PHE A 18 -42.34 -10.72 -6.45
N GLY A 19 -43.54 -10.37 -6.84
CA GLY A 19 -44.56 -11.36 -7.22
C GLY A 19 -44.14 -12.26 -8.39
N PRO A 20 -43.78 -11.68 -9.53
CA PRO A 20 -43.32 -12.44 -10.69
C PRO A 20 -42.20 -13.43 -10.41
N VAL A 21 -41.25 -13.11 -9.54
CA VAL A 21 -40.15 -14.03 -9.17
C VAL A 21 -40.69 -15.24 -8.36
N LEU A 22 -41.56 -15.00 -7.37
CA LEU A 22 -42.15 -16.08 -6.58
C LEU A 22 -43.04 -16.97 -7.43
N ASP A 23 -43.87 -16.38 -8.29
CA ASP A 23 -44.82 -17.11 -9.15
C ASP A 23 -44.10 -18.02 -10.14
N VAL A 24 -43.11 -17.48 -10.85
CA VAL A 24 -42.31 -18.27 -11.80
C VAL A 24 -41.56 -19.40 -11.10
N LEU A 25 -41.01 -19.16 -9.92
CA LEU A 25 -40.35 -20.24 -9.17
C LEU A 25 -41.33 -21.32 -8.73
N ARG A 26 -42.59 -21.00 -8.38
CA ARG A 26 -43.63 -22.01 -8.11
C ARG A 26 -43.94 -22.84 -9.35
N ASP A 27 -44.11 -22.20 -10.51
CA ASP A 27 -44.39 -22.88 -11.78
C ASP A 27 -43.24 -23.79 -12.21
N LEU A 28 -41.97 -23.43 -11.89
CA LEU A 28 -40.79 -24.21 -12.17
C LEU A 28 -40.50 -25.31 -11.11
N GLY A 29 -41.44 -25.60 -10.22
CA GLY A 29 -41.35 -26.68 -9.24
C GLY A 29 -40.65 -26.29 -7.93
N GLY A 30 -40.50 -25.02 -7.65
CA GLY A 30 -39.99 -24.47 -6.39
C GLY A 30 -38.49 -24.11 -6.43
N GLU A 31 -37.73 -24.56 -7.43
CA GLU A 31 -36.34 -24.18 -7.61
C GLU A 31 -35.96 -24.10 -9.10
N ALA A 32 -35.07 -23.16 -9.47
CA ALA A 32 -34.60 -22.99 -10.83
C ALA A 32 -33.24 -22.25 -10.90
N LYS A 33 -32.58 -22.35 -12.07
CA LYS A 33 -31.40 -21.52 -12.38
C LYS A 33 -31.85 -20.08 -12.71
N PRO A 34 -31.02 -19.04 -12.39
CA PRO A 34 -31.33 -17.65 -12.70
C PRO A 34 -31.77 -17.42 -14.14
N LYS A 35 -31.11 -18.03 -15.10
CA LYS A 35 -31.43 -17.90 -16.53
C LYS A 35 -32.85 -18.38 -16.84
N GLN A 36 -33.27 -19.51 -16.27
CA GLN A 36 -34.62 -20.05 -16.45
C GLN A 36 -35.69 -19.12 -15.84
N VAL A 37 -35.36 -18.49 -14.69
CA VAL A 37 -36.27 -17.51 -14.06
C VAL A 37 -36.40 -16.26 -14.92
N PHE A 38 -35.30 -15.73 -15.47
CA PHE A 38 -35.34 -14.57 -16.35
C PHE A 38 -36.16 -14.84 -17.60
N GLU A 39 -35.90 -15.98 -18.27
CA GLU A 39 -36.63 -16.41 -19.48
C GLU A 39 -38.12 -16.60 -19.20
N ALA A 40 -38.46 -17.28 -18.13
CA ALA A 40 -39.85 -17.54 -17.77
C ALA A 40 -40.63 -16.26 -17.37
N ILE A 41 -40.01 -15.30 -16.66
CA ILE A 41 -40.62 -13.99 -16.37
C ILE A 41 -40.81 -13.21 -17.67
N ALA A 42 -39.81 -13.21 -18.56
CA ALA A 42 -39.88 -12.50 -19.85
C ALA A 42 -41.01 -13.04 -20.74
N GLU A 43 -41.16 -14.36 -20.82
CA GLU A 43 -42.22 -15.04 -21.58
C GLU A 43 -43.61 -14.80 -20.98
N ARG A 44 -43.77 -15.05 -19.67
CA ARG A 44 -45.06 -14.90 -18.97
C ARG A 44 -45.64 -13.49 -19.04
N HIS A 45 -44.76 -12.48 -19.03
CA HIS A 45 -45.18 -11.07 -19.04
C HIS A 45 -45.00 -10.37 -20.38
N GLU A 46 -44.74 -11.14 -21.46
CA GLU A 46 -44.58 -10.66 -22.85
C GLU A 46 -43.63 -9.44 -22.92
N VAL A 47 -42.45 -9.57 -22.28
CA VAL A 47 -41.46 -8.46 -22.24
C VAL A 47 -40.84 -8.26 -23.63
N PRO A 48 -40.93 -7.04 -24.24
CA PRO A 48 -40.41 -6.81 -25.59
C PRO A 48 -38.89 -7.00 -25.68
N GLU A 49 -38.43 -7.51 -26.84
CA GLU A 49 -36.99 -7.68 -27.10
C GLU A 49 -36.20 -6.38 -26.94
N ASP A 50 -36.76 -5.26 -27.37
CA ASP A 50 -36.11 -3.93 -27.23
C ASP A 50 -35.90 -3.57 -25.76
N PHE A 51 -36.73 -4.07 -24.83
CA PHE A 51 -36.56 -3.86 -23.40
C PHE A 51 -35.56 -4.85 -22.78
N LEU A 52 -35.55 -6.10 -23.22
CA LEU A 52 -34.58 -7.11 -22.81
C LEU A 52 -33.16 -6.73 -23.19
N ASN A 53 -33.00 -6.07 -24.34
CA ASN A 53 -31.69 -5.63 -24.86
C ASN A 53 -31.20 -4.31 -24.25
N GLN A 54 -32.02 -3.60 -23.43
CA GLN A 54 -31.55 -2.40 -22.74
C GLN A 54 -30.52 -2.73 -21.68
N THR A 55 -29.37 -2.10 -21.76
CA THR A 55 -28.28 -2.26 -20.77
C THR A 55 -28.20 -1.07 -19.83
N ASN A 56 -27.71 -1.31 -18.62
CA ASN A 56 -27.30 -0.26 -17.68
C ASN A 56 -25.89 0.28 -18.05
N LYS A 57 -25.39 1.29 -17.33
CA LYS A 57 -24.06 1.89 -17.56
C LYS A 57 -22.89 0.88 -17.51
N ASN A 58 -23.10 -0.30 -16.91
CA ASN A 58 -22.10 -1.36 -16.74
C ASN A 58 -22.26 -2.48 -17.79
N GLY A 59 -23.06 -2.29 -18.83
CA GLY A 59 -23.28 -3.25 -19.91
C GLY A 59 -24.16 -4.45 -19.55
N GLN A 60 -24.76 -4.51 -18.36
CA GLN A 60 -25.67 -5.59 -17.97
C GLN A 60 -27.11 -5.29 -18.40
N PRO A 61 -27.88 -6.33 -18.83
CA PRO A 61 -29.29 -6.15 -19.16
C PRO A 61 -30.08 -5.59 -17.98
N LYS A 62 -30.76 -4.46 -18.15
CA LYS A 62 -31.54 -3.78 -17.11
C LYS A 62 -32.64 -4.67 -16.52
N PHE A 63 -33.26 -5.50 -17.36
CA PHE A 63 -34.28 -6.46 -16.96
C PHE A 63 -33.72 -7.48 -15.95
N ASN A 64 -32.63 -8.17 -16.30
CA ASN A 64 -31.99 -9.17 -15.45
C ASN A 64 -31.53 -8.55 -14.11
N ASN A 65 -31.03 -7.31 -14.14
CA ASN A 65 -30.63 -6.60 -12.94
C ASN A 65 -31.81 -6.33 -12.00
N ARG A 66 -32.98 -5.92 -12.52
CA ARG A 66 -34.19 -5.71 -11.71
C ARG A 66 -34.66 -7.01 -11.06
N VAL A 67 -34.73 -8.11 -11.81
CA VAL A 67 -35.09 -9.44 -11.28
C VAL A 67 -34.08 -9.91 -10.23
N ALA A 68 -32.81 -9.64 -10.40
CA ALA A 68 -31.78 -9.96 -9.42
C ALA A 68 -31.93 -9.14 -8.13
N TRP A 69 -32.29 -7.86 -8.21
CA TRP A 69 -32.59 -7.05 -7.03
C TRP A 69 -33.89 -7.51 -6.31
N ALA A 70 -34.91 -7.88 -7.05
CA ALA A 70 -36.11 -8.47 -6.46
C ALA A 70 -35.77 -9.74 -5.66
N ARG A 71 -34.98 -10.66 -6.25
CA ARG A 71 -34.53 -11.85 -5.54
C ARG A 71 -33.73 -11.50 -4.27
N PHE A 72 -32.86 -10.50 -4.32
CA PHE A 72 -32.04 -10.10 -3.16
C PHE A 72 -32.95 -9.75 -1.95
N TYR A 73 -33.96 -8.91 -2.14
CA TYR A 73 -34.90 -8.56 -1.07
C TYR A 73 -35.77 -9.73 -0.64
N LEU A 74 -36.19 -10.61 -1.55
CA LEU A 74 -36.95 -11.81 -1.22
C LEU A 74 -36.15 -12.84 -0.40
N VAL A 75 -34.83 -12.92 -0.62
CA VAL A 75 -33.95 -13.73 0.22
C VAL A 75 -33.82 -13.13 1.62
N LYS A 76 -33.66 -11.82 1.72
CA LYS A 76 -33.64 -11.11 3.02
C LYS A 76 -34.93 -11.28 3.80
N ALA A 77 -36.06 -11.23 3.11
CA ALA A 77 -37.39 -11.47 3.70
C ALA A 77 -37.66 -12.95 4.05
N GLY A 78 -36.69 -13.87 3.84
CA GLY A 78 -36.87 -15.28 4.15
C GLY A 78 -37.77 -16.06 3.20
N LEU A 79 -38.20 -15.47 2.07
CA LEU A 79 -39.09 -16.11 1.08
C LEU A 79 -38.33 -16.93 0.05
N LEU A 80 -37.05 -16.63 -0.17
CA LEU A 80 -36.14 -17.36 -1.06
C LEU A 80 -34.83 -17.74 -0.34
N TYR A 81 -34.18 -18.80 -0.85
CA TYR A 81 -32.83 -19.18 -0.45
C TYR A 81 -32.07 -19.78 -1.62
N SER A 82 -30.80 -20.09 -1.44
CA SER A 82 -29.96 -20.75 -2.45
C SER A 82 -29.44 -22.07 -1.89
N PRO A 83 -30.06 -23.22 -2.26
CA PRO A 83 -29.61 -24.55 -1.78
C PRO A 83 -28.24 -24.93 -2.31
N LYS A 84 -27.88 -24.42 -3.50
CA LYS A 84 -26.57 -24.59 -4.15
C LYS A 84 -26.23 -23.32 -4.93
N ARG A 85 -24.94 -23.10 -5.19
CA ARG A 85 -24.50 -22.00 -6.04
C ARG A 85 -25.19 -22.04 -7.41
N GLY A 86 -25.88 -20.94 -7.76
CA GLY A 86 -26.58 -20.79 -9.04
C GLY A 86 -27.96 -21.46 -9.11
N ILE A 87 -28.59 -21.81 -7.97
CA ILE A 87 -29.97 -22.24 -7.87
C ILE A 87 -30.72 -21.30 -6.93
N TRP A 88 -31.90 -20.84 -7.34
CA TRP A 88 -32.83 -20.07 -6.51
C TRP A 88 -33.97 -21.02 -6.11
N ALA A 89 -34.33 -21.03 -4.84
CA ALA A 89 -35.39 -21.91 -4.33
C ALA A 89 -36.33 -21.14 -3.38
N LEU A 90 -37.58 -21.52 -3.39
CA LEU A 90 -38.60 -21.03 -2.47
C LEU A 90 -38.46 -21.69 -1.10
N THR A 91 -38.56 -20.90 -0.04
CA THR A 91 -38.83 -21.44 1.31
C THR A 91 -40.26 -21.93 1.42
N GLU A 92 -40.63 -22.62 2.49
CA GLU A 92 -42.05 -22.99 2.73
C GLU A 92 -42.94 -21.76 2.84
N GLU A 93 -42.44 -20.69 3.44
CA GLU A 93 -43.11 -19.39 3.50
C GLU A 93 -43.25 -18.74 2.13
N GLY A 94 -42.17 -18.78 1.31
CA GLY A 94 -42.19 -18.27 -0.07
C GLY A 94 -43.14 -19.04 -1.00
N LYS A 95 -43.35 -20.35 -0.76
CA LYS A 95 -44.38 -21.14 -1.48
C LYS A 95 -45.79 -20.71 -1.15
N ALA A 96 -46.05 -20.34 0.12
CA ALA A 96 -47.38 -19.98 0.64
C ALA A 96 -47.72 -18.48 0.44
N THR A 97 -46.76 -17.62 0.17
CA THR A 97 -46.93 -16.18 0.11
C THR A 97 -47.52 -15.73 -1.24
N GLU A 98 -48.72 -15.21 -1.26
CA GLU A 98 -49.27 -14.44 -2.40
C GLU A 98 -48.82 -12.99 -2.29
N MET A 99 -48.04 -12.54 -3.29
CA MET A 99 -47.42 -11.20 -3.29
C MET A 99 -48.41 -10.16 -3.84
N SER A 100 -48.83 -9.23 -2.99
CA SER A 100 -49.54 -8.01 -3.40
C SER A 100 -48.56 -6.83 -3.51
N ASP A 101 -48.97 -5.75 -4.21
CA ASP A 101 -48.18 -4.53 -4.31
C ASP A 101 -47.90 -3.92 -2.92
N ASP A 102 -48.91 -3.92 -2.02
CA ASP A 102 -48.77 -3.42 -0.65
C ASP A 102 -47.77 -4.27 0.16
N LEU A 103 -47.84 -5.60 0.05
CA LEU A 103 -46.92 -6.50 0.72
C LEU A 103 -45.50 -6.36 0.16
N ALA A 104 -45.34 -6.15 -1.14
CA ALA A 104 -44.05 -5.92 -1.76
C ALA A 104 -43.40 -4.61 -1.26
N VAL A 105 -44.19 -3.56 -1.09
CA VAL A 105 -43.79 -2.28 -0.50
C VAL A 105 -43.38 -2.45 0.96
N ASP A 106 -44.18 -3.17 1.75
CA ASP A 106 -43.88 -3.40 3.16
C ASP A 106 -42.61 -4.25 3.36
N ILE A 107 -42.44 -5.30 2.56
CA ILE A 107 -41.20 -6.09 2.54
C ILE A 107 -40.02 -5.19 2.16
N PHE A 108 -40.14 -4.41 1.08
CA PHE A 108 -39.07 -3.52 0.66
C PHE A 108 -38.70 -2.52 1.77
N ARG A 109 -39.68 -1.85 2.38
CA ARG A 109 -39.45 -0.85 3.43
C ARG A 109 -38.83 -1.48 4.68
N ARG A 110 -39.34 -2.65 5.11
CA ARG A 110 -38.80 -3.38 6.26
C ARG A 110 -37.38 -3.83 6.02
N GLU A 111 -37.09 -4.51 4.91
CA GLU A 111 -35.77 -5.03 4.61
C GLU A 111 -34.81 -3.90 4.20
N HIS A 112 -35.30 -2.83 3.58
CA HIS A 112 -34.50 -1.66 3.27
C HIS A 112 -34.17 -0.86 4.54
N SER A 113 -35.08 -0.78 5.50
CA SER A 113 -34.84 -0.19 6.81
C SER A 113 -33.93 -1.10 7.66
N ALA A 114 -34.06 -2.42 7.57
CA ALA A 114 -33.15 -3.38 8.19
C ALA A 114 -31.78 -3.36 7.54
N LEU A 115 -31.69 -3.24 6.21
CA LEU A 115 -30.43 -3.00 5.50
C LEU A 115 -29.83 -1.64 5.83
N LYS A 116 -30.65 -0.62 6.02
CA LYS A 116 -30.22 0.67 6.57
C LYS A 116 -29.86 0.55 8.05
N ALA A 117 -30.51 -0.30 8.82
CA ALA A 117 -30.18 -0.58 10.22
C ALA A 117 -28.96 -1.52 10.35
N ASP A 118 -28.80 -2.51 9.47
CA ASP A 118 -27.58 -3.33 9.31
C ASP A 118 -26.43 -2.52 8.66
N GLU A 119 -26.79 -1.54 7.79
CA GLU A 119 -25.87 -0.50 7.29
C GLU A 119 -25.70 0.60 8.35
N ASP A 120 -26.64 0.83 9.26
CA ASP A 120 -26.62 1.76 10.38
C ASP A 120 -26.04 1.14 11.67
N GLU A 121 -25.85 -0.17 11.77
CA GLU A 121 -24.83 -0.79 12.64
C GLU A 121 -23.44 -0.72 12.01
N ASP A 122 -23.33 -0.56 10.68
CA ASP A 122 -22.12 -0.37 9.90
C ASP A 122 -21.98 1.03 9.25
N GLN A 123 -23.05 1.85 9.25
CA GLN A 123 -23.05 3.26 8.88
C GLN A 123 -23.72 4.06 9.99
N ALA A 124 -23.06 5.10 10.33
CA ALA A 124 -23.60 6.14 11.18
C ALA A 124 -24.93 6.72 10.65
N PRO A 125 -25.84 7.18 11.54
CA PRO A 125 -27.09 7.82 11.14
C PRO A 125 -26.82 8.97 10.16
N GLU A 126 -27.72 9.12 9.16
CA GLU A 126 -27.75 10.28 8.29
C GLU A 126 -27.92 11.56 9.14
N GLY A 127 -26.78 12.14 9.51
CA GLY A 127 -26.66 13.47 10.04
C GLY A 127 -25.87 14.29 9.06
N GLU A 128 -26.54 15.26 8.46
CA GLU A 128 -26.03 16.30 7.58
C GLU A 128 -25.26 15.86 6.34
N ILE A 129 -25.82 16.19 5.19
CA ILE A 129 -25.17 16.19 3.88
C ILE A 129 -23.84 16.96 4.07
N VAL A 130 -22.73 16.21 4.10
CA VAL A 130 -21.39 16.80 4.04
C VAL A 130 -21.31 17.54 2.70
N PRO A 131 -21.09 18.86 2.67
CA PRO A 131 -20.97 19.58 1.41
C PRO A 131 -19.84 18.98 0.59
N ASP A 132 -20.09 18.71 -0.68
CA ASP A 132 -19.07 18.29 -1.64
C ASP A 132 -17.83 19.19 -1.51
N GLY A 133 -16.69 18.64 -1.05
CA GLY A 133 -15.41 19.34 -0.99
C GLY A 133 -14.84 19.68 0.39
N VAL A 134 -15.42 19.24 1.52
CA VAL A 134 -14.83 19.43 2.87
C VAL A 134 -13.73 18.40 3.13
N ASN A 135 -12.54 18.86 3.52
CA ASN A 135 -11.45 18.00 3.96
C ASN A 135 -11.41 17.87 5.49
N TYR A 136 -10.90 16.74 5.97
CA TYR A 136 -10.73 16.45 7.39
C TYR A 136 -9.23 16.32 7.71
N TRP A 137 -8.76 17.15 8.64
CA TRP A 137 -7.35 17.24 9.01
C TRP A 137 -7.13 16.81 10.46
N PHE A 138 -6.09 16.00 10.69
CA PHE A 138 -5.63 15.59 12.00
C PHE A 138 -4.25 16.16 12.24
N VAL A 139 -4.12 16.99 13.29
CA VAL A 139 -2.90 17.77 13.52
C VAL A 139 -2.35 17.57 14.94
N GLY A 140 -1.02 17.55 15.05
CA GLY A 140 -0.32 17.53 16.33
C GLY A 140 -0.20 18.93 16.95
N ALA A 141 -0.05 18.95 18.28
CA ALA A 141 0.17 20.18 19.05
C ALA A 141 1.33 20.06 20.07
N ALA A 142 2.13 19.00 19.99
CA ALA A 142 3.30 18.82 20.84
C ALA A 142 4.54 19.41 20.17
N TRP A 143 5.19 20.37 20.82
CA TRP A 143 6.45 20.98 20.42
C TRP A 143 7.51 20.70 21.49
N ASP A 144 8.77 21.06 21.26
CA ASP A 144 9.86 20.94 22.23
C ASP A 144 9.54 21.68 23.55
N GLU A 145 8.73 22.74 23.47
CA GLU A 145 8.27 23.55 24.61
C GLU A 145 7.04 22.95 25.33
N GLY A 146 6.55 21.77 24.88
CA GLY A 146 5.39 21.09 25.43
C GLY A 146 4.11 21.20 24.58
N ASP A 147 2.97 20.85 25.20
CA ASP A 147 1.66 20.83 24.53
C ASP A 147 1.13 22.24 24.25
N GLN A 148 1.00 22.58 22.98
CA GLN A 148 0.52 23.88 22.50
C GLN A 148 -1.02 23.94 22.36
N THR A 149 -1.74 22.89 22.71
CA THR A 149 -3.21 22.85 22.60
C THR A 149 -3.88 24.06 23.28
N PRO A 150 -3.56 24.43 24.56
CA PRO A 150 -4.18 25.59 25.20
C PRO A 150 -3.96 26.90 24.43
N ARG A 151 -2.73 27.13 23.95
CA ARG A 151 -2.37 28.31 23.14
C ARG A 151 -3.16 28.37 21.84
N PHE A 152 -3.37 27.25 21.18
CA PHE A 152 -4.11 27.19 19.91
C PHE A 152 -5.61 27.47 20.13
N LEU A 153 -6.19 26.92 21.18
CA LEU A 153 -7.57 27.18 21.55
C LEU A 153 -7.81 28.68 21.91
N GLU A 154 -6.92 29.24 22.75
CA GLU A 154 -7.03 30.63 23.18
C GLU A 154 -6.91 31.63 22.02
N ASN A 155 -5.99 31.38 21.09
CA ASN A 155 -5.74 32.28 19.97
C ASN A 155 -6.58 32.01 18.72
N GLY A 156 -7.39 30.97 18.71
CA GLY A 156 -8.19 30.57 17.53
C GLY A 156 -7.36 30.19 16.31
N ILE A 157 -6.19 29.59 16.52
CA ILE A 157 -5.27 29.20 15.43
C ILE A 157 -4.81 27.76 15.60
N TRP A 158 -4.21 27.21 14.55
CA TRP A 158 -3.26 26.11 14.61
C TRP A 158 -2.00 26.48 13.85
N GLN A 159 -0.85 26.04 14.35
CA GLN A 159 0.44 26.34 13.78
C GLN A 159 1.30 25.08 13.63
N ASN A 160 1.90 24.91 12.43
CA ASN A 160 2.90 23.90 12.18
C ASN A 160 4.22 24.28 12.89
N GLY A 161 4.72 23.43 13.77
CA GLY A 161 5.97 23.65 14.50
C GLY A 161 7.25 23.44 13.69
N TYR A 162 7.16 23.03 12.43
CA TYR A 162 8.30 22.79 11.54
C TYR A 162 8.45 23.92 10.52
N ASP A 163 9.68 24.22 10.12
CA ASP A 163 9.94 25.30 9.15
C ASP A 163 9.48 24.93 7.73
N ASP A 164 9.85 23.76 7.22
CA ASP A 164 9.52 23.33 5.85
C ASP A 164 8.67 22.05 5.78
N LYS A 165 8.77 21.20 6.81
CA LYS A 165 8.04 19.94 6.86
C LYS A 165 6.54 20.22 6.97
N PHE A 166 5.73 19.53 6.15
CA PHE A 166 4.28 19.67 6.05
C PHE A 166 3.74 21.00 5.51
N SER A 167 4.59 22.00 5.19
CA SER A 167 4.15 23.30 4.69
C SER A 167 3.26 23.21 3.45
N HIS A 168 3.52 22.22 2.57
CA HIS A 168 2.69 21.96 1.39
C HIS A 168 1.28 21.44 1.75
N LEU A 169 1.13 20.68 2.85
CA LEU A 169 -0.18 20.21 3.34
C LEU A 169 -0.94 21.35 3.99
N VAL A 170 -0.26 22.21 4.79
CA VAL A 170 -0.89 23.37 5.42
C VAL A 170 -1.45 24.32 4.37
N ARG A 171 -0.73 24.58 3.26
CA ARG A 171 -1.24 25.41 2.14
C ARG A 171 -2.45 24.80 1.43
N GLN A 172 -2.70 23.48 1.57
CA GLN A 172 -3.89 22.83 1.00
C GLN A 172 -5.13 22.96 1.87
N MET A 173 -4.99 23.35 3.13
CA MET A 173 -6.11 23.53 4.06
C MET A 173 -6.94 24.74 3.62
N LYS A 174 -8.27 24.58 3.57
CA LYS A 174 -9.19 25.60 3.06
C LYS A 174 -10.19 26.03 4.13
N GLN A 175 -10.71 27.23 3.99
CA GLN A 175 -11.85 27.69 4.78
C GLN A 175 -13.03 26.70 4.61
N GLY A 176 -13.60 26.29 5.73
CA GLY A 176 -14.66 25.28 5.79
C GLY A 176 -14.15 23.86 6.03
N ASP A 177 -12.86 23.56 5.86
CA ASP A 177 -12.30 22.25 6.21
C ASP A 177 -12.41 22.01 7.73
N ARG A 178 -12.56 20.72 8.11
CA ARG A 178 -12.60 20.33 9.52
C ARG A 178 -11.20 19.92 9.99
N ILE A 179 -10.86 20.26 11.23
CA ILE A 179 -9.54 20.03 11.81
C ILE A 179 -9.67 19.49 13.23
N ALA A 180 -8.81 18.54 13.63
CA ALA A 180 -8.77 17.97 14.98
C ALA A 180 -7.34 18.00 15.54
N ILE A 181 -7.17 18.49 16.77
CA ILE A 181 -5.91 18.35 17.51
C ILE A 181 -5.87 16.96 18.13
N LYS A 182 -4.83 16.21 17.80
CA LYS A 182 -4.62 14.85 18.28
C LYS A 182 -3.25 14.65 18.93
N ALA A 183 -3.17 13.67 19.83
CA ALA A 183 -1.92 13.11 20.32
C ALA A 183 -1.96 11.60 20.12
N THR A 184 -0.92 11.01 19.52
CA THR A 184 -0.83 9.58 19.26
C THR A 184 0.21 8.97 20.19
N TYR A 185 -0.11 7.82 20.78
CA TYR A 185 0.73 7.11 21.73
C TYR A 185 0.43 5.61 21.69
N THR A 186 1.20 4.84 22.43
CA THR A 186 1.00 3.41 22.59
C THR A 186 0.46 3.13 23.98
N ARG A 187 -0.53 2.24 24.12
CA ARG A 187 -1.15 1.89 25.41
C ARG A 187 -1.16 0.37 25.57
N LYS A 188 -0.69 -0.12 26.73
CA LYS A 188 -0.65 -1.56 27.05
C LYS A 188 -1.74 -1.96 28.03
N HIS A 189 -2.08 -1.10 28.98
CA HIS A 189 -3.04 -1.36 30.06
C HIS A 189 -4.24 -0.42 29.98
N ASP A 190 -5.33 -0.78 30.65
CA ASP A 190 -6.57 0.00 30.72
C ASP A 190 -7.19 0.33 29.35
N VAL A 191 -7.12 -0.60 28.40
CA VAL A 191 -7.83 -0.51 27.12
C VAL A 191 -9.22 -1.14 27.22
N PRO A 192 -10.24 -0.67 26.45
CA PRO A 192 -11.62 -1.13 26.58
C PRO A 192 -11.90 -2.51 25.97
N PHE A 193 -10.87 -3.28 25.62
CA PHE A 193 -10.95 -4.61 25.03
C PHE A 193 -9.76 -5.47 25.46
N ASP A 194 -9.85 -6.79 25.26
CA ASP A 194 -8.74 -7.69 25.54
C ASP A 194 -7.64 -7.56 24.47
N ASN A 195 -6.55 -6.91 24.83
CA ASN A 195 -5.37 -6.71 23.98
C ASN A 195 -4.28 -7.77 24.17
N ARG A 196 -4.55 -8.82 24.96
CA ARG A 196 -3.60 -9.91 25.25
C ARG A 196 -2.26 -9.41 25.81
N GLU A 197 -2.32 -8.39 26.65
CA GLU A 197 -1.14 -7.70 27.22
C GLU A 197 -0.18 -7.12 26.16
N ARG A 198 -0.63 -6.96 24.93
CA ARG A 198 0.14 -6.36 23.83
C ARG A 198 -0.13 -4.87 23.73
N ALA A 199 0.87 -4.14 23.27
CA ALA A 199 0.75 -2.71 23.04
C ALA A 199 -0.20 -2.38 21.88
N VAL A 200 -1.09 -1.41 22.07
CA VAL A 200 -2.08 -0.94 21.09
C VAL A 200 -1.81 0.50 20.74
N SER A 201 -1.85 0.83 19.45
CA SER A 201 -1.77 2.21 18.97
C SER A 201 -3.04 2.94 19.38
N ALA A 202 -2.90 4.05 20.09
CA ALA A 202 -4.00 4.89 20.54
C ALA A 202 -3.81 6.35 20.08
N MET A 203 -4.92 7.05 19.86
CA MET A 203 -4.91 8.45 19.47
C MET A 203 -5.96 9.19 20.31
N ARG A 204 -5.53 10.23 21.01
CA ARG A 204 -6.38 11.08 21.84
C ARG A 204 -6.75 12.33 21.05
N ILE A 205 -8.05 12.57 20.90
CA ILE A 205 -8.59 13.78 20.29
C ILE A 205 -8.86 14.80 21.39
N LYS A 206 -8.21 15.96 21.33
CA LYS A 206 -8.24 17.00 22.36
C LYS A 206 -9.19 18.15 22.01
N ALA A 207 -9.25 18.49 20.72
CA ALA A 207 -10.13 19.54 20.22
C ALA A 207 -10.49 19.27 18.76
N ILE A 208 -11.66 19.77 18.35
CA ILE A 208 -12.09 19.79 16.94
C ILE A 208 -12.41 21.23 16.55
N GLY A 209 -12.39 21.51 15.25
CA GLY A 209 -12.69 22.86 14.79
C GLY A 209 -13.01 22.91 13.30
N THR A 210 -13.33 24.12 12.86
CA THR A 210 -13.52 24.47 11.44
C THR A 210 -12.51 25.55 11.07
N ILE A 211 -11.80 25.34 9.97
CA ILE A 211 -10.82 26.32 9.46
C ILE A 211 -11.59 27.53 8.94
N THR A 212 -11.26 28.70 9.46
CA THR A 212 -11.88 29.98 9.10
C THR A 212 -11.00 30.81 8.16
N GLY A 213 -9.68 30.57 8.16
CA GLY A 213 -8.73 31.23 7.29
C GLY A 213 -7.42 30.46 7.16
N ASN A 214 -6.66 30.72 6.09
CA ASN A 214 -5.30 30.19 5.90
C ASN A 214 -4.40 31.34 5.50
N HIS A 215 -3.26 31.50 6.19
CA HIS A 215 -2.30 32.57 5.91
C HIS A 215 -1.45 32.33 4.66
N ASP A 216 -1.56 31.13 4.02
CA ASP A 216 -0.76 30.70 2.86
C ASP A 216 0.76 30.68 3.09
N ASP A 217 1.19 30.90 4.34
CA ASP A 217 2.59 30.84 4.77
C ASP A 217 3.13 29.40 4.91
N GLY A 218 2.24 28.40 4.82
CA GLY A 218 2.54 26.99 5.05
C GLY A 218 2.73 26.63 6.53
N LYS A 219 2.35 27.55 7.44
CA LYS A 219 2.51 27.39 8.89
C LYS A 219 1.23 27.60 9.67
N THR A 220 0.43 28.62 9.35
CA THR A 220 -0.66 29.09 10.22
C THR A 220 -2.01 29.03 9.53
N VAL A 221 -2.99 28.44 10.22
CA VAL A 221 -4.41 28.49 9.86
C VAL A 221 -5.23 29.05 11.03
N GLU A 222 -6.26 29.81 10.73
CA GLU A 222 -7.26 30.30 11.68
C GLU A 222 -8.33 29.22 11.86
N VAL A 223 -8.75 28.97 13.09
CA VAL A 223 -9.67 27.87 13.42
C VAL A 223 -10.68 28.32 14.48
N SER A 224 -11.94 28.04 14.23
CA SER A 224 -12.97 28.11 15.26
C SER A 224 -12.97 26.77 16.01
N TRP A 225 -12.39 26.74 17.22
CA TRP A 225 -12.18 25.54 18.02
C TRP A 225 -13.36 25.23 18.94
N GLU A 226 -13.55 23.92 19.16
CA GLU A 226 -14.37 23.32 20.20
C GLU A 226 -13.49 22.33 20.98
N GLU A 227 -13.28 22.59 22.28
CA GLU A 227 -12.50 21.72 23.14
C GLU A 227 -13.31 20.45 23.50
N ILE A 228 -12.64 19.31 23.52
CA ILE A 228 -13.20 18.04 23.94
C ILE A 228 -12.68 17.70 25.33
N ASP A 229 -13.51 17.89 26.38
CA ASP A 229 -13.20 17.58 27.75
C ASP A 229 -14.25 16.61 28.37
N PRO A 230 -13.87 15.40 28.79
CA PRO A 230 -12.53 14.79 28.65
C PRO A 230 -12.19 14.42 27.21
N PRO A 231 -10.91 14.44 26.83
CA PRO A 231 -10.47 14.03 25.50
C PRO A 231 -10.90 12.60 25.16
N ARG A 232 -11.34 12.37 23.93
CA ARG A 232 -11.79 11.05 23.44
C ARG A 232 -10.62 10.22 22.95
N GLU A 233 -10.64 8.90 23.21
CA GLU A 233 -9.59 7.98 22.80
C GLU A 233 -10.06 7.06 21.69
N TRP A 234 -9.26 6.97 20.62
CA TRP A 234 -9.43 6.09 19.48
C TRP A 234 -8.30 5.08 19.42
N PHE A 235 -8.55 3.82 19.02
CA PHE A 235 -7.60 2.73 19.01
C PHE A 235 -7.36 2.16 17.62
N PHE A 236 -6.23 1.48 17.40
CA PHE A 236 -5.78 0.77 16.21
C PHE A 236 -5.33 1.68 15.05
N TYR A 237 -6.24 2.16 14.24
CA TYR A 237 -5.99 2.99 13.05
C TYR A 237 -5.71 4.43 13.48
N THR A 238 -4.44 4.84 13.50
CA THR A 238 -4.03 6.14 14.04
C THR A 238 -3.16 6.91 13.07
N TYR A 239 -3.30 8.25 13.04
CA TYR A 239 -2.40 9.15 12.34
C TYR A 239 -1.25 9.58 13.25
N ARG A 240 -0.01 9.17 12.93
CA ARG A 240 1.19 9.46 13.74
C ARG A 240 1.93 10.72 13.30
N THR A 241 1.76 11.16 12.05
CA THR A 241 2.37 12.37 11.51
C THR A 241 1.75 13.63 12.14
N THR A 242 2.52 14.74 12.19
CA THR A 242 2.03 16.00 12.77
C THR A 242 0.88 16.60 11.98
N VAL A 243 0.84 16.40 10.66
CA VAL A 243 -0.26 16.82 9.78
C VAL A 243 -0.67 15.65 8.92
N ALA A 244 -1.92 15.23 9.02
CA ALA A 244 -2.51 14.19 8.18
C ALA A 244 -3.88 14.66 7.65
N ARG A 245 -4.16 14.38 6.38
CA ARG A 245 -5.48 14.53 5.77
C ARG A 245 -6.18 13.18 5.75
N ALA A 246 -7.36 13.08 6.32
CA ALA A 246 -8.15 11.86 6.25
C ALA A 246 -8.67 11.64 4.83
N ARG A 247 -8.41 10.46 4.27
CA ARG A 247 -8.91 10.03 2.95
C ARG A 247 -10.19 9.21 3.13
N PHE A 248 -11.20 9.82 3.76
CA PHE A 248 -12.42 9.11 4.16
C PHE A 248 -13.28 8.63 2.98
N GLU A 249 -13.10 9.21 1.80
CA GLU A 249 -13.78 8.79 0.56
C GLU A 249 -13.32 7.39 0.12
N ASP A 250 -12.05 7.08 0.32
CA ASP A 250 -11.37 5.88 -0.17
C ASP A 250 -11.12 4.82 0.92
N ASP A 251 -11.21 5.18 2.20
CA ASP A 251 -10.85 4.32 3.32
C ASP A 251 -11.94 4.31 4.38
N GLU A 252 -12.52 3.13 4.62
CA GLU A 252 -13.60 2.95 5.58
C GLU A 252 -13.15 3.15 7.04
N MET A 253 -11.90 2.79 7.38
CA MET A 253 -11.35 3.06 8.71
C MET A 253 -11.16 4.56 8.95
N ALA A 254 -10.71 5.29 7.91
CA ALA A 254 -10.67 6.74 7.94
C ALA A 254 -12.07 7.35 8.12
N ARG A 255 -13.09 6.76 7.47
CA ARG A 255 -14.49 7.18 7.60
C ARG A 255 -15.00 6.99 9.02
N GLN A 256 -14.73 5.84 9.65
CA GLN A 256 -15.09 5.62 11.06
C GLN A 256 -14.35 6.57 12.00
N LEU A 257 -13.06 6.84 11.75
CA LEU A 257 -12.30 7.81 12.54
C LEU A 257 -12.86 9.23 12.40
N VAL A 258 -13.26 9.65 11.20
CA VAL A 258 -13.93 10.95 10.97
C VAL A 258 -15.24 11.02 11.73
N GLY A 259 -16.09 9.98 11.63
CA GLY A 259 -17.34 9.88 12.37
C GLY A 259 -17.14 9.94 13.89
N PHE A 260 -16.17 9.20 14.41
CA PHE A 260 -15.79 9.26 15.82
C PHE A 260 -15.33 10.66 16.24
N THR A 261 -14.48 11.30 15.45
CA THR A 261 -13.84 12.57 15.80
C THR A 261 -14.80 13.74 15.69
N PHE A 262 -15.53 13.87 14.58
CA PHE A 262 -16.28 15.08 14.25
C PHE A 262 -17.81 14.95 14.41
N GLU A 263 -18.32 13.72 14.50
CA GLU A 263 -19.76 13.44 14.57
C GLU A 263 -20.17 12.80 15.90
N GLY A 264 -19.21 12.57 16.80
CA GLY A 264 -19.48 12.07 18.16
C GLY A 264 -19.82 10.57 18.25
N LYS A 265 -19.64 9.81 17.15
CA LYS A 265 -19.91 8.37 17.09
C LYS A 265 -18.93 7.57 17.95
N ASP A 266 -19.34 6.38 18.38
CA ASP A 266 -18.49 5.45 19.08
C ASP A 266 -17.63 4.62 18.10
N GLN A 267 -16.47 4.17 18.58
CA GLN A 267 -15.59 3.29 17.80
C GLN A 267 -16.11 1.84 17.84
N ASN A 268 -16.28 1.22 16.69
CA ASN A 268 -16.55 -0.22 16.60
C ASN A 268 -15.26 -1.03 16.73
N ILE A 269 -14.86 -1.33 17.98
CA ILE A 269 -13.63 -2.07 18.32
C ILE A 269 -13.61 -3.47 17.68
N GLU A 270 -14.74 -4.21 17.70
CA GLU A 270 -14.82 -5.57 17.15
C GLU A 270 -14.45 -5.63 15.67
N ARG A 271 -14.82 -4.61 14.92
CA ARG A 271 -14.50 -4.53 13.51
C ARG A 271 -13.01 -4.46 13.26
N PHE A 272 -12.27 -3.69 14.07
CA PHE A 272 -10.82 -3.62 14.01
C PHE A 272 -10.19 -4.95 14.42
N LEU A 273 -10.67 -5.59 15.47
CA LEU A 273 -10.19 -6.90 15.90
C LEU A 273 -10.46 -8.03 14.88
N LYS A 274 -11.50 -7.90 14.06
CA LYS A 274 -11.78 -8.81 12.93
C LYS A 274 -10.95 -8.51 11.67
N HIS A 275 -10.31 -7.35 11.60
CA HIS A 275 -9.47 -7.00 10.46
C HIS A 275 -8.19 -7.86 10.44
N PRO A 276 -7.78 -8.45 9.30
CA PRO A 276 -6.69 -9.43 9.22
C PRO A 276 -5.40 -9.01 9.94
N TYR A 277 -5.01 -7.75 9.78
CA TYR A 277 -3.81 -7.18 10.40
C TYR A 277 -3.86 -7.20 11.94
N TRP A 278 -4.98 -6.75 12.54
CA TRP A 278 -5.11 -6.72 14.01
C TRP A 278 -5.58 -8.06 14.56
N ALA A 279 -6.38 -8.83 13.81
CA ALA A 279 -6.79 -10.18 14.19
C ALA A 279 -5.56 -11.07 14.38
N GLU A 280 -4.59 -11.05 13.46
CA GLU A 280 -3.34 -11.78 13.60
C GLU A 280 -2.54 -11.29 14.84
N LYS A 281 -2.46 -9.99 15.05
CA LYS A 281 -1.71 -9.39 16.17
C LYS A 281 -2.31 -9.70 17.53
N TYR A 282 -3.63 -9.88 17.63
CA TYR A 282 -4.35 -10.10 18.92
C TYR A 282 -5.05 -11.46 19.00
N ALA A 283 -4.74 -12.45 18.13
CA ALA A 283 -5.28 -13.81 18.17
C ALA A 283 -4.84 -14.62 19.40
N GLU A 284 -5.69 -15.62 19.78
CA GLU A 284 -5.48 -16.44 21.00
C GLU A 284 -4.32 -17.43 20.90
N ASP A 285 -4.04 -18.00 19.71
CA ASP A 285 -3.21 -19.20 19.50
C ASP A 285 -1.94 -18.97 18.67
N ILE A 286 -1.22 -17.89 18.88
CA ILE A 286 0.13 -17.79 18.34
C ILE A 286 1.09 -18.01 19.50
N GLU A 287 1.68 -19.24 19.60
CA GLU A 287 3.01 -19.34 20.18
C GLU A 287 3.86 -18.24 19.54
N PRO A 288 4.57 -17.42 20.32
CA PRO A 288 5.44 -16.42 19.74
C PRO A 288 6.37 -17.18 18.80
N LEU A 289 6.20 -16.97 17.50
CA LEU A 289 7.26 -17.23 16.51
C LEU A 289 8.51 -16.67 17.16
N ALA A 290 9.46 -17.57 17.46
CA ALA A 290 10.62 -17.39 18.30
C ALA A 290 11.09 -15.94 18.22
N ALA A 291 11.04 -15.25 19.32
CA ALA A 291 11.35 -13.86 19.50
C ALA A 291 12.45 -13.41 18.52
N ILE A 292 12.07 -12.84 17.36
CA ILE A 292 12.67 -11.56 17.07
C ILE A 292 12.15 -10.75 18.26
N GLU A 293 13.00 -10.56 19.25
CA GLU A 293 12.75 -9.72 20.39
C GLU A 293 12.10 -8.46 19.85
N GLU A 294 10.72 -8.40 19.92
CA GLU A 294 10.07 -7.14 20.05
C GLU A 294 10.69 -6.62 21.34
N GLN A 295 11.78 -5.89 21.21
CA GLN A 295 12.20 -5.01 22.27
C GLN A 295 10.92 -4.26 22.59
N GLU A 296 10.32 -4.63 23.72
CA GLU A 296 9.37 -3.79 24.39
C GLU A 296 9.99 -2.41 24.31
N GLU A 297 9.47 -1.55 23.43
CA GLU A 297 9.63 -0.14 23.63
C GLU A 297 8.87 0.13 24.93
N ALA A 298 9.53 -0.21 26.05
CA ALA A 298 9.32 0.49 27.28
C ALA A 298 9.29 1.97 26.92
N ASP A 299 8.48 2.73 27.60
CA ASP A 299 8.29 4.18 27.55
C ASP A 299 9.60 5.00 27.76
N ASP A 300 10.69 4.55 27.16
CA ASP A 300 11.83 5.32 26.75
C ASP A 300 11.62 5.62 25.27
N GLU A 301 11.16 6.84 24.98
CA GLU A 301 11.36 7.49 23.71
C GLU A 301 12.86 7.40 23.39
N GLN A 302 13.31 6.31 22.79
CA GLN A 302 14.55 6.39 22.04
C GLN A 302 14.25 7.44 20.95
N PRO A 303 14.95 8.57 20.97
CA PRO A 303 14.69 9.63 20.04
C PRO A 303 14.72 9.03 18.65
N ILE A 304 13.62 9.18 17.90
CA ILE A 304 13.53 8.69 16.52
C ILE A 304 14.70 9.34 15.81
N GLU A 305 15.75 8.55 15.57
CA GLU A 305 16.92 9.05 14.87
C GLU A 305 16.49 9.33 13.42
N PRO A 306 16.36 10.62 13.05
CA PRO A 306 15.87 10.96 11.72
C PRO A 306 16.86 10.46 10.67
N TYR A 307 16.36 10.16 9.48
CA TYR A 307 17.20 9.74 8.36
C TYR A 307 16.73 10.42 7.08
N GLY A 308 17.61 11.18 6.48
CA GLY A 308 17.35 11.94 5.27
C GLY A 308 18.37 11.66 4.17
N VAL A 309 18.31 12.48 3.13
CA VAL A 309 19.22 12.36 1.97
C VAL A 309 20.67 12.66 2.33
N ASP A 310 20.89 13.59 3.26
CA ASP A 310 22.24 13.95 3.74
C ASP A 310 22.90 12.77 4.47
N ASP A 311 22.12 11.98 5.20
CA ASP A 311 22.60 10.78 5.88
C ASP A 311 23.05 9.69 4.89
N ILE A 312 22.44 9.63 3.69
CA ILE A 312 22.88 8.71 2.64
C ILE A 312 24.32 9.04 2.22
N ILE A 313 24.63 10.33 2.09
CA ILE A 313 25.99 10.79 1.76
C ILE A 313 26.94 10.49 2.90
N ALA A 314 26.56 10.79 4.14
CA ALA A 314 27.35 10.52 5.34
C ALA A 314 27.64 9.02 5.53
N ASP A 315 26.71 8.16 5.17
CA ASP A 315 26.84 6.71 5.23
C ASP A 315 27.67 6.11 4.06
N GLY A 316 28.26 6.93 3.19
CA GLY A 316 29.11 6.50 2.06
C GLY A 316 28.41 6.50 0.71
N GLY A 317 27.39 7.33 0.52
CA GLY A 317 26.82 7.61 -0.80
C GLY A 317 27.66 8.59 -1.59
N PHE A 318 28.23 8.16 -2.70
CA PHE A 318 29.12 8.99 -3.54
C PHE A 318 28.39 9.83 -4.58
N MET A 319 27.05 9.88 -4.51
CA MET A 319 26.21 10.69 -5.40
C MET A 319 26.07 12.13 -4.87
N THR A 320 25.74 13.05 -5.76
CA THR A 320 25.44 14.42 -5.32
C THR A 320 24.09 14.49 -4.61
N LEU A 321 23.95 15.44 -3.68
CA LEU A 321 22.71 15.71 -2.96
C LEU A 321 21.52 15.89 -3.94
N GLY A 322 21.71 16.71 -4.99
CA GLY A 322 20.67 16.96 -5.99
C GLY A 322 20.22 15.69 -6.75
N THR A 323 21.16 14.76 -7.01
CA THR A 323 20.81 13.47 -7.63
C THR A 323 19.94 12.62 -6.71
N LEU A 324 20.30 12.52 -5.42
CA LEU A 324 19.54 11.76 -4.42
C LEU A 324 18.16 12.38 -4.15
N GLN A 325 18.09 13.70 -4.02
CA GLN A 325 16.80 14.43 -3.90
C GLN A 325 15.90 14.20 -5.12
N GLY A 326 16.47 14.22 -6.33
CA GLY A 326 15.76 13.92 -7.56
C GLY A 326 15.22 12.47 -7.60
N MET A 327 15.94 11.51 -7.02
CA MET A 327 15.45 10.13 -6.88
C MET A 327 14.27 10.05 -5.91
N ILE A 328 14.37 10.66 -4.73
CA ILE A 328 13.29 10.72 -3.73
C ILE A 328 12.03 11.33 -4.35
N SER A 329 12.12 12.51 -4.96
CA SER A 329 10.97 13.17 -5.61
C SER A 329 10.35 12.30 -6.70
N ARG A 330 11.17 11.54 -7.42
CA ARG A 330 10.70 10.61 -8.46
C ARG A 330 9.97 9.41 -7.87
N ILE A 331 10.46 8.87 -6.73
CA ILE A 331 9.79 7.80 -6.00
C ILE A 331 8.44 8.29 -5.45
N GLU A 332 8.41 9.46 -4.84
CA GLU A 332 7.19 10.06 -4.28
C GLU A 332 6.12 10.25 -5.37
N SER A 333 6.50 10.77 -6.54
CA SER A 333 5.57 11.02 -7.64
C SER A 333 5.12 9.75 -8.37
N LYS A 334 6.04 8.80 -8.61
CA LYS A 334 5.79 7.59 -9.40
C LYS A 334 5.41 6.38 -8.55
N LYS A 335 5.70 6.41 -7.25
CA LYS A 335 5.54 5.35 -6.25
C LYS A 335 6.47 4.14 -6.45
N ASN A 336 7.00 3.93 -7.65
CA ASN A 336 7.83 2.77 -7.97
C ASN A 336 9.06 3.19 -8.76
N ILE A 337 10.23 2.66 -8.39
CA ILE A 337 11.50 2.90 -9.07
C ILE A 337 12.27 1.59 -9.25
N ILE A 338 13.05 1.48 -10.32
CA ILE A 338 14.05 0.43 -10.52
C ILE A 338 15.42 1.07 -10.62
N LEU A 339 16.32 0.67 -9.72
CA LEU A 339 17.74 0.99 -9.76
C LEU A 339 18.43 -0.07 -10.61
N GLN A 340 18.88 0.30 -11.80
CA GLN A 340 19.58 -0.60 -12.71
C GLN A 340 21.05 -0.21 -12.85
N GLY A 341 21.91 -1.17 -13.13
CA GLY A 341 23.33 -0.87 -13.34
C GLY A 341 24.21 -2.11 -13.33
N ALA A 342 25.48 -1.91 -13.60
CA ALA A 342 26.51 -2.93 -13.60
C ALA A 342 26.71 -3.56 -12.20
N PRO A 343 27.35 -4.73 -12.09
CA PRO A 343 27.71 -5.31 -10.80
C PRO A 343 28.58 -4.35 -9.97
N GLY A 344 28.36 -4.30 -8.66
CA GLY A 344 29.15 -3.47 -7.76
C GLY A 344 28.87 -1.96 -7.82
N THR A 345 27.77 -1.51 -8.42
CA THR A 345 27.37 -0.07 -8.41
C THR A 345 26.54 0.33 -7.18
N GLY A 346 26.42 -0.52 -6.17
CA GLY A 346 25.75 -0.20 -4.90
C GLY A 346 24.21 -0.19 -4.97
N LYS A 347 23.57 -0.85 -5.95
CA LYS A 347 22.11 -0.87 -6.15
C LYS A 347 21.32 -1.23 -4.90
N THR A 348 21.59 -2.39 -4.31
CA THR A 348 20.88 -2.90 -3.11
C THR A 348 21.14 -2.01 -1.90
N TRP A 349 22.37 -1.54 -1.73
CA TRP A 349 22.74 -0.60 -0.66
C TRP A 349 21.93 0.70 -0.79
N LEU A 350 21.93 1.30 -1.97
CA LEU A 350 21.21 2.55 -2.22
C LEU A 350 19.68 2.36 -2.07
N ALA A 351 19.13 1.23 -2.51
CA ALA A 351 17.69 0.92 -2.34
C ALA A 351 17.29 0.95 -0.86
N LYS A 352 18.09 0.32 0.02
CA LYS A 352 17.85 0.33 1.47
C LYS A 352 17.98 1.74 2.06
N LYS A 353 18.94 2.53 1.64
CA LYS A 353 19.16 3.91 2.10
C LYS A 353 18.03 4.85 1.65
N LEU A 354 17.61 4.77 0.38
CA LEU A 354 16.45 5.52 -0.12
C LEU A 354 15.16 5.12 0.60
N GLY A 355 14.98 3.83 0.90
CA GLY A 355 13.85 3.35 1.70
C GLY A 355 13.81 3.98 3.09
N LYS A 356 14.95 4.03 3.79
CA LYS A 356 15.06 4.71 5.10
C LYS A 356 14.78 6.20 5.01
N ALA A 357 15.29 6.88 3.99
CA ALA A 357 15.07 8.31 3.77
C ALA A 357 13.59 8.63 3.47
N LEU A 358 12.89 7.78 2.70
CA LEU A 358 11.44 7.90 2.47
C LEU A 358 10.61 7.71 3.74
N ILE A 359 11.00 6.78 4.61
CA ILE A 359 10.37 6.55 5.91
C ILE A 359 10.73 7.66 6.90
N GLY A 360 11.88 8.31 6.71
CA GLY A 360 12.39 9.37 7.58
C GLY A 360 13.04 8.87 8.86
N LYS A 361 13.46 7.57 8.94
CA LYS A 361 14.03 6.95 10.13
C LYS A 361 15.28 6.14 9.78
N ARG A 362 16.34 6.26 10.62
CA ARG A 362 17.54 5.44 10.51
C ARG A 362 17.26 3.96 10.78
N ASN A 363 16.37 3.69 11.73
CA ASN A 363 15.93 2.36 12.12
C ASN A 363 14.40 2.27 11.97
N PRO A 364 13.89 1.94 10.75
CA PRO A 364 12.46 1.74 10.53
C PRO A 364 11.91 0.59 11.38
N SER A 365 10.68 0.71 11.88
CA SER A 365 10.03 -0.37 12.61
C SER A 365 9.84 -1.61 11.73
N PRO A 366 9.80 -2.82 12.31
CA PRO A 366 9.50 -4.04 11.57
C PRO A 366 8.25 -3.91 10.69
N GLY A 367 8.36 -4.31 9.43
CA GLY A 367 7.28 -4.18 8.45
C GLY A 367 7.22 -2.86 7.67
N GLN A 368 7.87 -1.76 8.12
CA GLN A 368 7.94 -0.52 7.35
C GLN A 368 8.90 -0.62 6.15
N LEU A 369 10.02 -1.31 6.33
CA LEU A 369 11.01 -1.57 5.27
C LEU A 369 11.19 -3.08 5.14
N ARG A 370 10.68 -3.68 4.07
CA ARG A 370 10.82 -5.12 3.80
C ARG A 370 11.59 -5.34 2.50
N SER A 371 12.40 -6.40 2.47
CA SER A 371 13.12 -6.83 1.27
C SER A 371 12.70 -8.23 0.86
N VAL A 372 12.61 -8.46 -0.43
CA VAL A 372 12.41 -9.77 -1.06
C VAL A 372 13.32 -9.88 -2.27
N GLN A 373 13.89 -11.06 -2.49
CA GLN A 373 14.68 -11.33 -3.68
C GLN A 373 13.87 -12.12 -4.68
N PHE A 374 13.83 -11.66 -5.94
CA PHE A 374 13.23 -12.44 -7.01
C PHE A 374 14.20 -13.52 -7.49
N HIS A 375 13.66 -14.69 -7.79
CA HIS A 375 14.37 -15.83 -8.35
C HIS A 375 13.46 -16.60 -9.32
N PRO A 376 13.99 -17.43 -10.23
CA PRO A 376 13.20 -18.08 -11.26
C PRO A 376 12.05 -18.97 -10.74
N SER A 377 12.16 -19.47 -9.51
CA SER A 377 11.13 -20.31 -8.89
C SER A 377 10.06 -19.54 -8.10
N LEU A 378 10.16 -18.20 -7.99
CA LEU A 378 9.18 -17.39 -7.27
C LEU A 378 7.89 -17.32 -8.08
N SER A 379 6.78 -17.73 -7.47
CA SER A 379 5.47 -17.77 -8.09
C SER A 379 4.55 -16.63 -7.59
N TYR A 380 3.40 -16.47 -8.24
CA TYR A 380 2.31 -15.60 -7.79
C TYR A 380 1.82 -16.03 -6.39
N GLU A 381 1.75 -17.33 -6.16
CA GLU A 381 1.30 -17.91 -4.90
C GLU A 381 2.24 -17.60 -3.74
N ASP A 382 3.55 -17.44 -4.01
CA ASP A 382 4.53 -17.08 -3.00
C ASP A 382 4.52 -15.58 -2.69
N PHE A 383 4.29 -14.78 -3.72
CA PHE A 383 4.45 -13.33 -3.63
C PHE A 383 3.14 -12.60 -3.34
N VAL A 384 2.05 -12.97 -4.01
CA VAL A 384 0.75 -12.33 -3.84
C VAL A 384 -0.14 -13.12 -2.90
N ARG A 385 -0.62 -14.30 -3.33
CA ARG A 385 -1.52 -15.14 -2.53
C ARG A 385 -1.64 -16.54 -3.12
N GLY A 386 -1.61 -17.56 -2.28
CA GLY A 386 -1.78 -18.95 -2.71
C GLY A 386 -2.28 -19.88 -1.61
N TYR A 387 -2.52 -21.14 -2.00
CA TYR A 387 -2.86 -22.20 -1.05
C TYR A 387 -1.59 -22.75 -0.39
N ARG A 388 -1.63 -22.87 0.94
CA ARG A 388 -0.56 -23.48 1.74
C ARG A 388 -1.09 -24.66 2.54
N PRO A 389 -0.31 -25.73 2.69
CA PRO A 389 -0.65 -26.83 3.59
C PRO A 389 -0.74 -26.34 5.05
N SER A 390 -1.78 -26.77 5.76
CA SER A 390 -1.94 -26.57 7.20
C SER A 390 -2.35 -27.89 7.85
N SER A 391 -2.41 -27.94 9.18
CA SER A 391 -2.87 -29.11 9.93
C SER A 391 -4.32 -29.52 9.60
N THR A 392 -5.13 -28.60 9.08
CA THR A 392 -6.55 -28.80 8.72
C THR A 392 -6.81 -28.93 7.22
N GLY A 393 -5.76 -28.89 6.37
CA GLY A 393 -5.89 -28.95 4.91
C GLY A 393 -5.18 -27.81 4.20
N LEU A 394 -5.68 -27.41 3.02
CA LEU A 394 -5.15 -26.27 2.27
C LEU A 394 -5.82 -24.98 2.72
N VAL A 395 -5.02 -24.01 3.15
CA VAL A 395 -5.48 -22.68 3.57
C VAL A 395 -4.95 -21.62 2.60
N ILE A 396 -5.81 -20.65 2.23
CA ILE A 396 -5.38 -19.48 1.45
C ILE A 396 -4.58 -18.55 2.36
N THR A 397 -3.33 -18.27 1.96
CA THR A 397 -2.40 -17.43 2.71
C THR A 397 -1.88 -16.29 1.84
N ASP A 398 -1.79 -15.09 2.41
CA ASP A 398 -1.23 -13.93 1.74
C ASP A 398 0.29 -14.06 1.62
N GLY A 399 0.80 -13.80 0.42
CA GLY A 399 2.23 -13.71 0.14
C GLY A 399 2.81 -12.38 0.65
N ILE A 400 4.13 -12.24 0.52
CA ILE A 400 4.88 -11.08 1.05
C ILE A 400 4.30 -9.74 0.58
N PHE A 401 3.88 -9.64 -0.67
CA PHE A 401 3.33 -8.41 -1.23
C PHE A 401 2.04 -7.97 -0.54
N LEU A 402 1.06 -8.87 -0.40
CA LEU A 402 -0.20 -8.54 0.27
C LEU A 402 -0.02 -8.30 1.76
N GLN A 403 0.91 -8.99 2.43
CA GLN A 403 1.25 -8.69 3.82
C GLN A 403 1.74 -7.24 3.97
N VAL A 404 2.62 -6.77 3.07
CA VAL A 404 3.09 -5.38 3.08
C VAL A 404 1.96 -4.40 2.74
N VAL A 405 1.09 -4.74 1.80
CA VAL A 405 -0.10 -3.95 1.47
C VAL A 405 -1.00 -3.77 2.69
N GLU A 406 -1.28 -4.84 3.46
CA GLU A 406 -2.13 -4.77 4.65
C GLU A 406 -1.49 -3.93 5.77
N VAL A 407 -0.17 -4.08 6.00
CA VAL A 407 0.55 -3.23 6.97
C VAL A 407 0.51 -1.76 6.57
N ALA A 408 0.72 -1.45 5.29
CA ALA A 408 0.67 -0.08 4.79
C ALA A 408 -0.75 0.52 4.87
N ARG A 409 -1.79 -0.28 4.62
CA ARG A 409 -3.20 0.13 4.78
C ARG A 409 -3.56 0.41 6.24
N ALA A 410 -3.03 -0.37 7.17
CA ALA A 410 -3.24 -0.18 8.60
C ALA A 410 -2.55 1.08 9.16
N GLN A 411 -1.58 1.65 8.43
CA GLN A 411 -0.79 2.82 8.85
C GLN A 411 -0.70 3.85 7.72
N PRO A 412 -1.81 4.48 7.31
CA PRO A 412 -1.93 5.22 6.06
C PRO A 412 -1.08 6.50 5.98
N ASP A 413 -0.69 7.06 7.11
CA ASP A 413 0.13 8.28 7.24
C ASP A 413 1.64 7.98 7.33
N ILE A 414 2.02 6.71 7.34
CA ILE A 414 3.41 6.27 7.42
C ILE A 414 3.84 5.68 6.07
N ALA A 415 5.00 6.10 5.58
CA ALA A 415 5.58 5.50 4.40
C ALA A 415 6.01 4.05 4.67
N HIS A 416 5.65 3.14 3.77
CA HIS A 416 6.09 1.76 3.74
C HIS A 416 6.87 1.51 2.47
N VAL A 417 7.95 0.73 2.56
CA VAL A 417 8.82 0.46 1.42
C VAL A 417 9.03 -1.05 1.25
N LEU A 418 8.74 -1.54 0.05
CA LEU A 418 9.10 -2.89 -0.38
C LEU A 418 10.28 -2.81 -1.34
N ILE A 419 11.39 -3.42 -0.96
CA ILE A 419 12.55 -3.58 -1.82
C ILE A 419 12.46 -4.93 -2.52
N ILE A 420 12.57 -4.94 -3.84
CA ILE A 420 12.60 -6.16 -4.66
C ILE A 420 13.99 -6.27 -5.29
N GLU A 421 14.80 -7.15 -4.73
CA GLU A 421 16.14 -7.40 -5.24
C GLU A 421 16.06 -8.32 -6.47
N GLU A 422 16.88 -8.03 -7.50
CA GLU A 422 16.96 -8.80 -8.75
C GLU A 422 15.60 -8.99 -9.43
N ILE A 423 14.81 -7.90 -9.55
CA ILE A 423 13.45 -7.94 -10.07
C ILE A 423 13.32 -8.60 -11.45
N ASN A 424 14.38 -8.64 -12.24
CA ASN A 424 14.46 -9.27 -13.56
C ASN A 424 14.81 -10.77 -13.52
N ARG A 425 15.18 -11.35 -12.37
CA ARG A 425 15.49 -12.80 -12.26
C ARG A 425 14.26 -13.69 -12.20
N GLY A 426 13.07 -13.12 -11.94
CA GLY A 426 11.79 -13.81 -12.10
C GLY A 426 11.09 -13.37 -13.37
N ASN A 427 9.84 -13.79 -13.52
CA ASN A 427 8.91 -13.18 -14.48
C ASN A 427 8.00 -12.20 -13.72
N PRO A 428 8.31 -10.89 -13.66
CA PRO A 428 7.56 -9.95 -12.82
C PRO A 428 6.08 -9.87 -13.20
N ALA A 429 5.74 -9.98 -14.49
CA ALA A 429 4.36 -9.98 -14.94
C ALA A 429 3.57 -11.16 -14.40
N GLN A 430 4.18 -12.34 -14.33
CA GLN A 430 3.59 -13.54 -13.75
C GLN A 430 3.52 -13.46 -12.22
N VAL A 431 4.60 -12.99 -11.57
CA VAL A 431 4.71 -12.93 -10.11
C VAL A 431 3.74 -11.90 -9.51
N PHE A 432 3.58 -10.72 -10.14
CA PHE A 432 2.60 -9.72 -9.72
C PHE A 432 1.17 -10.05 -10.16
N GLY A 433 1.02 -10.77 -11.29
CA GLY A 433 -0.28 -11.04 -11.87
C GLY A 433 -1.11 -9.77 -12.06
N GLU A 434 -2.38 -9.82 -11.68
CA GLU A 434 -3.31 -8.68 -11.77
C GLU A 434 -2.91 -7.49 -10.89
N MET A 435 -2.14 -7.71 -9.81
CA MET A 435 -1.65 -6.64 -8.93
C MET A 435 -0.75 -5.65 -9.67
N LEU A 436 -0.12 -6.07 -10.76
CA LEU A 436 0.72 -5.21 -11.58
C LEU A 436 -0.04 -3.95 -12.06
N THR A 437 -1.33 -4.06 -12.34
CA THR A 437 -2.17 -2.93 -12.74
C THR A 437 -2.31 -1.88 -11.64
N LEU A 438 -2.38 -2.30 -10.38
CA LEU A 438 -2.54 -1.44 -9.22
C LEU A 438 -1.24 -0.73 -8.79
N LEU A 439 -0.10 -1.06 -9.41
CA LEU A 439 1.16 -0.37 -9.15
C LEU A 439 1.21 1.04 -9.77
N GLU A 440 0.35 1.34 -10.74
CA GLU A 440 0.28 2.69 -11.32
C GLU A 440 -0.12 3.70 -10.24
N ASN A 441 0.59 4.83 -10.15
CA ASN A 441 0.34 5.87 -9.14
C ASN A 441 -1.08 6.44 -9.17
N THR A 442 -1.75 6.40 -10.34
CA THR A 442 -3.13 6.85 -10.52
C THR A 442 -4.18 5.79 -10.15
N LYS A 443 -3.75 4.57 -9.77
CA LYS A 443 -4.63 3.43 -9.45
C LYS A 443 -4.42 2.90 -8.03
N ARG A 444 -4.04 3.79 -7.13
CA ARG A 444 -3.75 3.49 -5.73
C ARG A 444 -4.94 3.76 -4.82
N SER A 445 -6.16 3.73 -5.36
CA SER A 445 -7.39 3.99 -4.63
C SER A 445 -8.28 2.76 -4.50
N ARG A 446 -9.22 2.78 -3.55
CA ARG A 446 -10.22 1.72 -3.40
C ARG A 446 -11.14 1.63 -4.63
N ALA A 447 -11.35 2.72 -5.36
CA ALA A 447 -12.14 2.73 -6.58
C ALA A 447 -11.53 1.84 -7.68
N ASP A 448 -10.19 1.72 -7.69
CA ASP A 448 -9.45 0.87 -8.62
C ASP A 448 -9.27 -0.57 -8.14
N ALA A 449 -9.81 -0.92 -6.96
CA ALA A 449 -9.66 -2.25 -6.36
C ALA A 449 -10.13 -3.36 -7.31
N ILE A 450 -9.37 -4.44 -7.40
CA ILE A 450 -9.60 -5.58 -8.29
C ILE A 450 -9.83 -6.87 -7.50
N GLU A 451 -10.47 -7.83 -8.13
CA GLU A 451 -10.60 -9.19 -7.60
C GLU A 451 -9.32 -9.98 -7.90
N LEU A 452 -8.83 -10.73 -6.92
CA LEU A 452 -7.68 -11.61 -7.09
C LEU A 452 -8.08 -12.98 -7.64
N ALA A 453 -7.12 -13.66 -8.29
CA ALA A 453 -7.29 -15.06 -8.74
C ALA A 453 -7.65 -15.98 -7.55
N TYR A 454 -6.98 -15.82 -6.41
CA TYR A 454 -7.28 -16.52 -5.16
C TYR A 454 -7.99 -15.58 -4.20
N ARG A 455 -9.29 -15.79 -3.97
CA ARG A 455 -10.14 -14.96 -3.09
C ARG A 455 -10.41 -15.68 -1.78
N LYS A 456 -10.28 -14.99 -0.65
CA LYS A 456 -10.67 -15.50 0.68
C LYS A 456 -12.19 -15.62 0.81
N GLN A 457 -12.93 -14.71 0.16
CA GLN A 457 -14.39 -14.69 0.14
C GLN A 457 -14.93 -14.14 -1.19
N PRO A 458 -16.16 -14.49 -1.59
CA PRO A 458 -16.79 -13.93 -2.79
C PRO A 458 -16.89 -12.41 -2.72
N GLY A 459 -16.50 -11.73 -3.81
CA GLY A 459 -16.55 -10.26 -3.90
C GLY A 459 -15.39 -9.52 -3.23
N GLU A 460 -14.43 -10.24 -2.65
CA GLU A 460 -13.22 -9.62 -2.12
C GLU A 460 -12.47 -8.85 -3.20
N ARG A 461 -12.14 -7.59 -2.90
CA ARG A 461 -11.37 -6.70 -3.77
C ARG A 461 -10.17 -6.14 -3.02
N VAL A 462 -9.06 -6.03 -3.71
CA VAL A 462 -7.80 -5.56 -3.14
C VAL A 462 -7.32 -4.35 -3.93
N HIS A 463 -6.79 -3.35 -3.22
CA HIS A 463 -6.10 -2.20 -3.80
C HIS A 463 -4.75 -2.00 -3.12
N VAL A 464 -3.83 -1.36 -3.80
CA VAL A 464 -2.52 -0.98 -3.25
C VAL A 464 -2.63 0.43 -2.69
N PRO A 465 -2.26 0.69 -1.41
CA PRO A 465 -2.37 2.02 -0.82
C PRO A 465 -1.29 2.98 -1.33
N ASP A 466 -1.56 4.27 -1.27
CA ASP A 466 -0.71 5.32 -1.80
C ASP A 466 0.58 5.56 -1.00
N ASN A 467 0.61 5.12 0.26
CA ASN A 467 1.76 5.20 1.16
C ASN A 467 2.74 4.01 1.03
N LEU A 468 2.49 3.07 0.09
CA LEU A 468 3.40 1.97 -0.23
C LEU A 468 4.28 2.33 -1.42
N TYR A 469 5.60 2.30 -1.24
CA TYR A 469 6.61 2.54 -2.26
C TYR A 469 7.33 1.24 -2.62
N ILE A 470 7.71 1.07 -3.89
CA ILE A 470 8.44 -0.11 -4.35
C ILE A 470 9.75 0.32 -4.99
N ILE A 471 10.85 -0.25 -4.50
CA ILE A 471 12.19 -0.02 -5.03
C ILE A 471 12.74 -1.35 -5.56
N GLY A 472 12.77 -1.51 -6.88
CA GLY A 472 13.39 -2.67 -7.53
C GLY A 472 14.88 -2.44 -7.74
N THR A 473 15.69 -3.52 -7.66
CA THR A 473 17.07 -3.50 -8.17
C THR A 473 17.20 -4.47 -9.33
N MET A 474 18.03 -4.11 -10.31
CA MET A 474 18.21 -4.91 -11.52
C MET A 474 19.67 -4.90 -11.97
N ASN A 475 20.25 -6.08 -12.14
CA ASN A 475 21.55 -6.24 -12.78
C ASN A 475 21.36 -6.27 -14.31
N VAL A 476 22.02 -5.36 -15.02
CA VAL A 476 21.90 -5.26 -16.49
C VAL A 476 22.95 -6.08 -17.24
N ALA A 477 23.99 -6.57 -16.55
CA ALA A 477 25.04 -7.39 -17.15
C ALA A 477 24.61 -8.83 -17.42
N ASP A 478 23.60 -9.32 -16.73
CA ASP A 478 23.13 -10.70 -16.85
C ASP A 478 22.30 -10.88 -18.14
N ARG A 479 22.93 -11.47 -19.16
CA ARG A 479 22.34 -11.70 -20.49
C ARG A 479 21.32 -12.85 -20.51
N SER A 480 21.32 -13.70 -19.50
CA SER A 480 20.41 -14.84 -19.40
C SER A 480 18.99 -14.42 -18.99
N LEU A 481 18.81 -13.15 -18.56
CA LEU A 481 17.56 -12.65 -18.03
C LEU A 481 16.67 -12.06 -19.11
N ALA A 482 15.36 -12.23 -18.91
CA ALA A 482 14.35 -11.70 -19.82
C ALA A 482 14.44 -10.15 -19.90
N LEU A 483 14.22 -9.62 -21.10
CA LEU A 483 14.01 -8.18 -21.27
C LEU A 483 12.87 -7.73 -20.35
N VAL A 484 13.08 -6.65 -19.62
CA VAL A 484 12.05 -6.08 -18.74
C VAL A 484 10.81 -5.76 -19.57
N ASP A 485 9.69 -6.38 -19.20
CA ASP A 485 8.39 -6.22 -19.85
C ASP A 485 8.02 -4.73 -19.95
N LEU A 486 7.45 -4.34 -21.09
CA LEU A 486 6.91 -2.99 -21.31
C LEU A 486 5.86 -2.60 -20.26
N ALA A 487 5.17 -3.58 -19.67
CA ALA A 487 4.24 -3.36 -18.57
C ALA A 487 4.91 -2.76 -17.33
N LEU A 488 6.12 -3.20 -16.97
CA LEU A 488 6.90 -2.60 -15.87
C LEU A 488 7.42 -1.21 -16.23
N ARG A 489 7.82 -0.98 -17.49
CA ARG A 489 8.36 0.31 -17.92
C ARG A 489 7.35 1.46 -17.76
N ARG A 490 6.06 1.18 -17.86
CA ARG A 490 5.01 2.19 -17.60
C ARG A 490 4.82 2.49 -16.11
N ARG A 491 5.06 1.51 -15.24
CA ARG A 491 4.73 1.57 -13.81
C ARG A 491 5.89 1.97 -12.92
N PHE A 492 7.11 1.77 -13.40
CA PHE A 492 8.33 2.10 -12.68
C PHE A 492 9.10 3.23 -13.36
N ALA A 493 9.73 4.08 -12.57
CA ALA A 493 10.80 4.94 -13.04
C ALA A 493 12.10 4.12 -13.08
N PHE A 494 12.91 4.30 -14.10
CA PHE A 494 14.20 3.61 -14.22
C PHE A 494 15.33 4.61 -13.99
N VAL A 495 16.26 4.26 -13.09
CA VAL A 495 17.46 5.04 -12.80
C VAL A 495 18.68 4.16 -12.99
N SER A 496 19.56 4.59 -13.87
CA SER A 496 20.83 3.89 -14.12
C SER A 496 21.89 4.38 -13.14
N LEU A 497 22.53 3.42 -12.46
CA LEU A 497 23.67 3.67 -11.57
C LEU A 497 24.96 3.34 -12.31
N GLU A 498 25.85 4.32 -12.34
CA GLU A 498 27.17 4.20 -12.94
C GLU A 498 28.22 3.95 -11.85
N PRO A 499 29.39 3.36 -12.18
CA PRO A 499 30.53 3.35 -11.28
C PRO A 499 30.95 4.79 -10.93
N VAL A 500 31.12 5.08 -9.65
CA VAL A 500 31.46 6.43 -9.13
C VAL A 500 32.81 6.36 -8.41
N LEU A 501 33.85 6.98 -8.97
CA LEU A 501 35.20 7.10 -8.39
C LEU A 501 35.55 8.59 -8.29
N ASN A 502 34.67 9.39 -7.73
CA ASN A 502 34.81 10.84 -7.57
C ASN A 502 35.57 11.21 -6.28
N ASP A 503 35.62 12.51 -5.98
CA ASP A 503 36.35 12.98 -4.80
C ASP A 503 35.71 12.55 -3.48
N SER A 504 34.37 12.34 -3.43
CA SER A 504 33.70 11.78 -2.24
C SER A 504 34.12 10.34 -1.99
N TRP A 505 34.28 9.52 -3.05
CA TRP A 505 34.84 8.18 -2.95
C TRP A 505 36.29 8.21 -2.49
N ALA A 506 37.11 9.14 -3.03
CA ALA A 506 38.49 9.29 -2.63
C ALA A 506 38.65 9.68 -1.15
N ALA A 507 37.82 10.62 -0.67
CA ALA A 507 37.77 10.99 0.74
C ALA A 507 37.40 9.81 1.63
N TRP A 508 36.40 9.02 1.26
CA TRP A 508 36.00 7.81 1.97
C TRP A 508 37.16 6.79 2.09
N CYS A 509 37.88 6.58 1.01
CA CYS A 509 39.06 5.69 0.99
C CYS A 509 40.18 6.22 1.87
N SER A 510 40.45 7.53 1.80
CA SER A 510 41.48 8.20 2.62
C SER A 510 41.19 8.08 4.12
N ASP A 511 39.93 8.28 4.53
CA ASP A 511 39.48 8.13 5.93
C ASP A 511 39.68 6.68 6.44
N ARG A 512 39.81 5.72 5.53
CA ARG A 512 40.05 4.28 5.84
C ARG A 512 41.48 3.82 5.62
N GLY A 513 42.41 4.76 5.54
CA GLY A 513 43.85 4.47 5.57
C GLY A 513 44.47 4.24 4.19
N ILE A 514 43.77 4.46 3.07
CA ILE A 514 44.38 4.40 1.75
C ILE A 514 45.06 5.75 1.46
N ASP A 515 46.34 5.72 1.14
CA ASP A 515 47.10 6.92 0.79
C ASP A 515 46.67 7.49 -0.57
N GLY A 516 46.91 8.81 -0.78
CA GLY A 516 46.48 9.51 -1.99
C GLY A 516 47.10 8.98 -3.29
N GLU A 517 48.33 8.48 -3.25
CA GLU A 517 49.00 7.89 -4.44
C GLU A 517 48.30 6.60 -4.86
N THR A 518 47.96 5.75 -3.90
CA THR A 518 47.21 4.51 -4.14
C THR A 518 45.79 4.79 -4.58
N ILE A 519 45.07 5.80 -4.01
CA ILE A 519 43.74 6.23 -4.44
C ILE A 519 43.74 6.66 -5.91
N ASP A 520 44.69 7.52 -6.30
CA ASP A 520 44.79 8.02 -7.68
C ASP A 520 45.16 6.90 -8.66
N PHE A 521 45.98 5.97 -8.23
CA PHE A 521 46.31 4.78 -8.99
C PHE A 521 45.06 3.92 -9.24
N ILE A 522 44.32 3.55 -8.19
CA ILE A 522 43.09 2.75 -8.30
C ILE A 522 42.10 3.46 -9.22
N ARG A 523 41.86 4.76 -9.01
CA ARG A 523 40.95 5.57 -9.82
C ARG A 523 41.33 5.52 -11.31
N THR A 524 42.62 5.69 -11.61
CA THR A 524 43.14 5.68 -12.99
C THR A 524 42.97 4.32 -13.62
N GLN A 525 43.40 3.27 -12.94
CA GLN A 525 43.35 1.91 -13.47
C GLN A 525 41.89 1.41 -13.68
N MET A 526 41.02 1.64 -12.70
CA MET A 526 39.59 1.22 -12.80
C MET A 526 38.84 2.00 -13.87
N THR A 527 39.18 3.30 -14.06
CA THR A 527 38.61 4.11 -15.15
C THR A 527 39.04 3.58 -16.50
N ALA A 528 40.35 3.26 -16.68
CA ALA A 528 40.85 2.69 -17.92
C ALA A 528 40.22 1.32 -18.22
N LEU A 529 40.17 0.44 -17.22
CA LEU A 529 39.50 -0.87 -17.35
C LEU A 529 38.03 -0.74 -17.77
N ASN A 530 37.26 0.15 -17.13
CA ASN A 530 35.87 0.37 -17.46
C ASN A 530 35.66 0.97 -18.86
N ASN A 531 36.62 1.76 -19.35
CA ASN A 531 36.60 2.26 -20.73
C ASN A 531 36.87 1.11 -21.72
N ASP A 532 37.83 0.22 -21.43
CA ASP A 532 38.13 -0.96 -22.26
C ASP A 532 36.90 -1.87 -22.33
N ILE A 533 36.23 -2.18 -21.18
CA ILE A 533 35.03 -2.97 -21.13
C ILE A 533 33.90 -2.30 -21.91
N SER A 534 33.70 -0.99 -21.76
CA SER A 534 32.62 -0.25 -22.45
C SER A 534 32.81 -0.22 -23.95
N SER A 535 34.04 -0.21 -24.44
CA SER A 535 34.42 -0.18 -25.85
C SER A 535 34.41 -1.55 -26.50
N ASP A 536 34.35 -2.61 -25.70
CA ASP A 536 34.31 -3.97 -26.19
C ASP A 536 32.97 -4.29 -26.84
N ARG A 537 32.97 -4.80 -28.08
CA ARG A 537 31.73 -5.12 -28.84
C ARG A 537 30.93 -6.27 -28.23
N SER A 538 31.59 -7.16 -27.49
CA SER A 538 30.98 -8.32 -26.86
C SER A 538 30.39 -7.99 -25.48
N LEU A 539 30.86 -6.95 -24.79
CA LEU A 539 30.46 -6.55 -23.46
C LEU A 539 29.59 -5.30 -23.47
N GLY A 540 30.18 -4.12 -23.56
CA GLY A 540 29.48 -2.83 -23.51
C GLY A 540 29.40 -2.25 -22.09
N PRO A 541 28.81 -1.05 -21.93
CA PRO A 541 28.81 -0.28 -20.68
C PRO A 541 28.10 -0.97 -19.51
N GLN A 542 27.22 -1.93 -19.77
CA GLN A 542 26.50 -2.70 -18.74
C GLN A 542 27.40 -3.67 -17.97
N PHE A 543 28.58 -3.98 -18.48
CA PHE A 543 29.56 -4.88 -17.85
C PHE A 543 30.66 -4.13 -17.06
N ARG A 544 30.59 -2.78 -16.98
CA ARG A 544 31.53 -2.01 -16.17
C ARG A 544 31.60 -2.53 -14.74
N ILE A 545 32.75 -2.48 -14.13
CA ILE A 545 32.97 -2.88 -12.75
C ILE A 545 32.66 -1.70 -11.84
N GLY A 546 31.76 -1.92 -10.90
CA GLY A 546 31.29 -0.90 -9.96
C GLY A 546 32.32 -0.54 -8.92
N HIS A 547 32.13 0.61 -8.29
CA HIS A 547 33.06 1.16 -7.28
C HIS A 547 33.08 0.34 -5.97
N SER A 548 32.05 -0.47 -5.68
CA SER A 548 32.02 -1.24 -4.43
C SER A 548 33.13 -2.28 -4.33
N TYR A 549 33.65 -2.77 -5.44
CA TYR A 549 34.83 -3.67 -5.44
C TYR A 549 36.09 -3.01 -4.88
N VAL A 550 36.23 -1.71 -5.08
CA VAL A 550 37.37 -0.92 -4.67
C VAL A 550 37.04 0.11 -3.57
N THR A 551 36.03 -0.17 -2.79
CA THR A 551 35.59 0.69 -1.69
C THR A 551 35.71 -0.09 -0.37
N PRO A 552 36.67 0.26 0.51
CA PRO A 552 36.85 -0.45 1.76
C PRO A 552 35.70 -0.16 2.75
N ASN A 553 35.27 -1.20 3.46
CA ASN A 553 34.31 -1.08 4.56
C ASN A 553 34.98 -0.78 5.90
N GLU A 554 36.23 -1.23 6.05
CA GLU A 554 37.02 -1.14 7.27
C GLU A 554 38.34 -0.39 7.00
N THR A 555 39.07 -0.04 8.07
CA THR A 555 40.38 0.60 7.95
C THR A 555 41.39 -0.38 7.37
N ILE A 556 42.13 0.05 6.37
CA ILE A 556 43.12 -0.73 5.64
C ILE A 556 44.54 -0.36 6.14
N GLU A 557 45.30 -1.36 6.60
CA GLU A 557 46.70 -1.16 7.07
C GLU A 557 47.72 -1.11 5.91
N ASP A 558 47.49 -1.96 4.88
CA ASP A 558 48.34 -2.01 3.68
C ASP A 558 47.43 -1.91 2.44
N ALA A 559 47.31 -0.71 1.91
CA ALA A 559 46.45 -0.40 0.78
C ALA A 559 46.88 -1.13 -0.52
N LYS A 560 48.16 -1.32 -0.75
CA LYS A 560 48.66 -2.02 -1.94
C LYS A 560 48.41 -3.53 -1.87
N ALA A 561 48.65 -4.13 -0.72
CA ALA A 561 48.34 -5.54 -0.50
C ALA A 561 46.82 -5.80 -0.60
N TRP A 562 45.98 -4.93 0.00
CA TRP A 562 44.54 -5.02 -0.09
C TRP A 562 44.04 -4.93 -1.55
N PHE A 563 44.51 -3.93 -2.32
CA PHE A 563 44.05 -3.79 -3.71
C PHE A 563 44.52 -4.96 -4.59
N LYS A 564 45.72 -5.49 -4.33
CA LYS A 564 46.19 -6.70 -5.00
C LYS A 564 45.30 -7.90 -4.71
N ASP A 565 44.86 -8.08 -3.47
CA ASP A 565 43.93 -9.14 -3.08
C ASP A 565 42.58 -8.98 -3.79
N VAL A 566 42.03 -7.76 -3.82
CA VAL A 566 40.77 -7.43 -4.58
C VAL A 566 40.90 -7.78 -6.07
N ILE A 567 42.07 -7.50 -6.69
CA ILE A 567 42.31 -7.87 -8.08
C ILE A 567 42.28 -9.40 -8.24
N GLU A 568 42.94 -10.14 -7.32
CA GLU A 568 43.08 -11.59 -7.44
C GLU A 568 41.79 -12.36 -7.11
N THR A 569 41.03 -11.88 -6.12
CA THR A 569 39.88 -12.64 -5.58
C THR A 569 38.54 -12.19 -6.12
N GLU A 570 38.40 -10.95 -6.60
CA GLU A 570 37.11 -10.39 -7.01
C GLU A 570 37.11 -9.91 -8.47
N ILE A 571 38.04 -9.01 -8.85
CA ILE A 571 38.05 -8.43 -10.20
C ILE A 571 38.55 -9.44 -11.23
N GLY A 572 39.61 -10.18 -10.93
CA GLY A 572 40.19 -11.16 -11.83
C GLY A 572 39.25 -12.26 -12.28
N PRO A 573 38.59 -12.98 -11.36
CA PRO A 573 37.61 -13.98 -11.72
C PRO A 573 36.46 -13.40 -12.56
N LEU A 574 36.03 -12.17 -12.30
CA LEU A 574 34.99 -11.49 -13.08
C LEU A 574 35.45 -11.17 -14.51
N LEU A 575 36.72 -10.77 -14.68
CA LEU A 575 37.32 -10.52 -16.00
C LEU A 575 37.48 -11.83 -16.79
N GLU A 576 37.85 -12.92 -16.14
CA GLU A 576 37.94 -14.26 -16.76
C GLU A 576 36.55 -14.72 -17.24
N GLU A 577 35.49 -14.44 -16.52
CA GLU A 577 34.13 -14.71 -16.95
C GLU A 577 33.72 -13.81 -18.13
N TYR A 578 34.05 -12.53 -18.10
CA TYR A 578 33.69 -11.58 -19.15
C TYR A 578 34.40 -11.89 -20.49
N TRP A 579 35.65 -12.31 -20.45
CA TRP A 579 36.45 -12.66 -21.61
C TRP A 579 36.80 -14.15 -21.64
N PHE A 580 35.81 -15.01 -21.33
CA PHE A 580 36.01 -16.48 -21.31
C PHE A 580 36.49 -17.02 -22.65
N ASP A 581 36.13 -16.36 -23.77
CA ASP A 581 36.53 -16.70 -25.14
C ASP A 581 37.87 -16.03 -25.58
N ALA A 582 38.42 -15.14 -24.74
CA ALA A 582 39.66 -14.41 -24.98
C ALA A 582 40.47 -14.26 -23.68
N PRO A 583 40.93 -15.35 -23.03
CA PRO A 583 41.55 -15.34 -21.70
C PRO A 583 42.84 -14.51 -21.62
N GLU A 584 43.53 -14.31 -22.75
CA GLU A 584 44.67 -13.42 -22.82
C GLU A 584 44.30 -11.97 -22.49
N ARG A 585 43.12 -11.49 -22.86
CA ARG A 585 42.64 -10.14 -22.54
C ARG A 585 42.41 -9.96 -21.02
N ALA A 586 41.83 -10.96 -20.37
CA ALA A 586 41.68 -10.96 -18.92
C ALA A 586 43.04 -10.90 -18.22
N THR A 587 44.00 -11.72 -18.68
CA THR A 587 45.36 -11.76 -18.16
C THR A 587 46.08 -10.41 -18.34
N GLU A 588 45.97 -9.79 -19.51
CA GLU A 588 46.58 -8.48 -19.78
C GLU A 588 45.94 -7.37 -18.92
N ALA A 589 44.61 -7.38 -18.74
CA ALA A 589 43.92 -6.43 -17.90
C ALA A 589 44.33 -6.56 -16.42
N MET A 590 44.41 -7.78 -15.90
CA MET A 590 44.93 -8.05 -14.54
C MET A 590 46.36 -7.61 -14.37
N ALA A 591 47.23 -7.87 -15.36
CA ALA A 591 48.62 -7.44 -15.32
C ALA A 591 48.72 -5.91 -15.27
N ARG A 592 47.91 -5.18 -16.04
CA ARG A 592 47.84 -3.70 -15.99
C ARG A 592 47.43 -3.19 -14.63
N LEU A 593 46.39 -3.79 -14.01
CA LEU A 593 45.93 -3.42 -12.67
C LEU A 593 47.00 -3.62 -11.59
N ARG A 594 47.93 -4.58 -11.77
CA ARG A 594 49.04 -4.87 -10.83
C ARG A 594 50.30 -4.02 -11.07
N ASN A 595 50.52 -3.56 -12.30
CA ASN A 595 51.71 -2.82 -12.66
C ASN A 595 51.65 -1.39 -12.09
N GLY A 596 52.47 -1.13 -11.06
CA GLY A 596 52.58 0.17 -10.37
C GLY A 596 52.13 0.17 -8.91
N LEU A 597 51.75 -1.00 -8.39
CA LEU A 597 51.48 -1.21 -6.96
C LEU A 597 52.76 -1.28 -6.13
#